data_96f9ee86b0dac64ba0a988bf6521ce63
#
_entry.id   96f9ee86b0dac64ba0a988bf6521ce63
#
_cell.length_a   1.000
_cell.length_b   1.000
_cell.length_c   1.000
_cell.angle_alpha   90.00
_cell.angle_beta   90.00
_cell.angle_gamma   90.00
#
_symmetry.space_group_name_H-M   'P 1'
#
loop_
_entity.id
_entity.type
_entity.pdbx_description
1 polymer ?
#
loop_
_entity_poly.entity_id
_entity_poly.type
_entity_poly.pdbx_seq_one_letter_code
_entity_poly.pdbx_strand_id
1 'polypeptide(L)'
;MRSPTPIQRRLNELGLRSRLRRNPRLQGRILAPAGLRQRPPATAGLYFPFYHDVPREYAAGLRRHLNAFRELGPLVSWDAALAVLTGGRRLDGPMFCLSFDDGHASWRDVVAPMLADLGVPATFFITTGLIGQPGNLSWADCRDLLAAGHTIGSHTVTHPRLADCDDETAVREIAGSKRELEDELGAAISDFAAPYGNPAVDLGKRDVTAARAAGYRSFATTLRPAMHTGDSPMWIHRQGLHPAWPLLAVRTRVHG
;
A
#
# COMPACT_ATOMS: atom_id res chain seq x y z
N MET A 1 -1.19 -26.00 -7.32
CA MET A 1 -0.87 -24.95 -8.33
C MET A 1 -2.10 -24.68 -9.18
N ARG A 2 -2.68 -23.49 -9.15
CA ARG A 2 -3.79 -23.13 -10.05
C ARG A 2 -3.22 -22.84 -11.43
N SER A 3 -3.77 -23.46 -12.47
CA SER A 3 -3.39 -23.20 -13.86
C SER A 3 -3.55 -21.71 -14.20
N PRO A 4 -2.63 -21.11 -14.95
CA PRO A 4 -2.72 -19.70 -15.33
C PRO A 4 -4.02 -19.45 -16.12
N THR A 5 -4.65 -18.31 -15.85
CA THR A 5 -5.86 -17.89 -16.58
C THR A 5 -5.58 -17.74 -18.08
N PRO A 6 -6.61 -17.83 -18.96
CA PRO A 6 -6.42 -17.66 -20.42
C PRO A 6 -5.69 -16.37 -20.77
N ILE A 7 -5.92 -15.27 -20.04
CA ILE A 7 -5.22 -14.00 -20.22
C ILE A 7 -3.75 -14.12 -19.82
N GLN A 8 -3.44 -14.83 -18.72
CA GLN A 8 -2.06 -15.05 -18.29
C GLN A 8 -1.27 -15.92 -19.27
N ARG A 9 -1.89 -16.93 -19.88
CA ARG A 9 -1.29 -17.74 -20.95
C ARG A 9 -0.97 -16.91 -22.17
N ARG A 10 -1.91 -16.10 -22.65
CA ARG A 10 -1.73 -15.24 -23.83
C ARG A 10 -0.67 -14.15 -23.64
N LEU A 11 -0.54 -13.60 -22.43
CA LEU A 11 0.50 -12.62 -22.07
C LEU A 11 1.89 -13.28 -21.99
N ASN A 12 1.98 -14.55 -21.58
CA ASN A 12 3.23 -15.32 -21.59
C ASN A 12 3.68 -15.66 -23.02
N GLU A 13 2.76 -16.13 -23.85
CA GLU A 13 3.02 -16.49 -25.27
C GLU A 13 3.51 -15.32 -26.11
N LEU A 14 3.08 -14.11 -25.80
CA LEU A 14 3.44 -12.90 -26.54
C LEU A 14 4.68 -12.18 -25.98
N GLY A 15 5.36 -12.71 -24.95
CA GLY A 15 6.50 -12.06 -24.31
C GLY A 15 6.16 -10.68 -23.69
N LEU A 16 4.86 -10.38 -23.53
CA LEU A 16 4.36 -9.07 -23.12
C LEU A 16 4.50 -8.80 -21.61
N ARG A 17 4.72 -9.85 -20.78
CA ARG A 17 4.85 -9.67 -19.31
C ARG A 17 6.01 -8.75 -18.92
N SER A 18 7.16 -8.88 -19.57
CA SER A 18 8.31 -8.04 -19.28
C SER A 18 8.15 -6.60 -19.80
N ARG A 19 7.45 -6.43 -20.95
CA ARG A 19 7.11 -5.11 -21.48
C ARG A 19 6.03 -4.41 -20.68
N LEU A 20 5.07 -5.15 -20.15
CA LEU A 20 4.00 -4.63 -19.29
C LEU A 20 4.54 -4.14 -17.94
N ARG A 21 5.44 -4.90 -17.29
CA ARG A 21 6.08 -4.47 -16.04
C ARG A 21 6.87 -3.16 -16.19
N ARG A 22 7.37 -2.86 -17.39
CA ARG A 22 8.14 -1.65 -17.70
C ARG A 22 7.31 -0.46 -18.21
N ASN A 23 6.00 -0.63 -18.42
CA ASN A 23 5.15 0.44 -18.93
C ASN A 23 3.81 0.53 -18.15
N PRO A 24 3.76 1.35 -17.08
CA PRO A 24 2.58 1.50 -16.24
C PRO A 24 1.34 2.00 -17.00
N ARG A 25 1.51 2.85 -18.04
CA ARG A 25 0.40 3.34 -18.86
C ARG A 25 -0.24 2.22 -19.67
N LEU A 26 0.56 1.25 -20.12
CA LEU A 26 0.06 0.08 -20.86
C LEU A 26 -0.67 -0.89 -19.91
N GLN A 27 -0.16 -1.06 -18.68
CA GLN A 27 -0.85 -1.84 -17.63
C GLN A 27 -2.24 -1.27 -17.36
N GLY A 28 -2.36 0.04 -17.20
CA GLY A 28 -3.64 0.71 -16.96
C GLY A 28 -4.65 0.52 -18.10
N ARG A 29 -4.19 0.48 -19.36
CA ARG A 29 -5.07 0.21 -20.52
C ARG A 29 -5.58 -1.21 -20.58
N ILE A 30 -4.78 -2.20 -20.15
CA ILE A 30 -5.19 -3.61 -20.12
C ILE A 30 -6.16 -3.88 -18.97
N LEU A 31 -5.99 -3.18 -17.85
CA LEU A 31 -6.91 -3.27 -16.69
C LEU A 31 -8.24 -2.55 -16.93
N ALA A 32 -8.35 -1.75 -17.98
CA ALA A 32 -9.56 -1.04 -18.38
C ALA A 32 -10.07 -1.56 -19.74
N PRO A 33 -10.69 -2.75 -19.81
CA PRO A 33 -11.22 -3.29 -21.07
C PRO A 33 -12.32 -2.40 -21.64
N ALA A 34 -12.27 -2.19 -22.96
CA ALA A 34 -13.31 -1.50 -23.69
C ALA A 34 -14.65 -2.24 -23.53
N GLY A 35 -15.63 -1.61 -22.92
CA GLY A 35 -16.96 -2.19 -22.67
C GLY A 35 -17.52 -2.02 -21.26
N LEU A 36 -16.70 -1.72 -20.25
CA LEU A 36 -17.15 -1.47 -18.89
C LEU A 36 -17.58 0.00 -18.68
N ARG A 37 -18.61 0.43 -19.39
CA ARG A 37 -19.15 1.80 -19.28
C ARG A 37 -19.94 2.07 -17.98
N GLN A 38 -20.34 1.03 -17.26
CA GLN A 38 -21.09 1.17 -15.99
C GLN A 38 -20.69 0.02 -15.07
N ARG A 39 -19.71 0.24 -14.20
CA ARG A 39 -19.57 -0.60 -13.00
C ARG A 39 -20.31 0.05 -11.85
N PRO A 40 -20.90 -0.76 -10.95
CA PRO A 40 -21.58 -0.23 -9.78
C PRO A 40 -20.65 0.70 -8.98
N PRO A 41 -21.21 1.68 -8.27
CA PRO A 41 -20.45 2.50 -7.34
C PRO A 41 -19.71 1.60 -6.35
N ALA A 42 -18.61 2.10 -5.78
CA ALA A 42 -17.88 1.39 -4.74
C ALA A 42 -18.86 0.87 -3.68
N THR A 43 -18.81 -0.42 -3.42
CA THR A 43 -19.65 -1.02 -2.37
C THR A 43 -19.20 -0.52 -1.00
N ALA A 44 -20.11 -0.50 -0.03
CA ALA A 44 -19.77 -0.18 1.35
C ALA A 44 -18.63 -1.09 1.83
N GLY A 45 -17.54 -0.48 2.28
CA GLY A 45 -16.32 -1.20 2.68
C GLY A 45 -15.14 -0.26 2.88
N LEU A 46 -14.10 -0.77 3.50
CA LEU A 46 -12.84 -0.07 3.72
C LEU A 46 -11.82 -0.53 2.69
N TYR A 47 -11.27 0.41 1.96
CA TYR A 47 -10.30 0.22 0.89
C TYR A 47 -8.97 0.83 1.28
N PHE A 48 -7.86 0.15 0.96
CA PHE A 48 -6.50 0.59 1.28
C PHE A 48 -5.67 0.73 0.00
N PRO A 49 -5.95 1.77 -0.83
CA PRO A 49 -5.11 2.03 -2.00
C PRO A 49 -3.69 2.34 -1.58
N PHE A 50 -2.70 1.74 -2.27
CA PHE A 50 -1.30 2.05 -2.02
C PHE A 50 -0.53 2.31 -3.30
N TYR A 51 0.52 3.13 -3.16
CA TYR A 51 1.44 3.54 -4.20
C TYR A 51 2.88 3.29 -3.71
N HIS A 52 3.83 3.42 -4.61
CA HIS A 52 5.26 3.41 -4.32
C HIS A 52 5.84 4.79 -4.72
N ASP A 53 6.73 4.82 -5.70
CA ASP A 53 7.29 6.05 -6.24
C ASP A 53 6.27 6.89 -7.01
N VAL A 54 6.32 8.23 -6.83
CA VAL A 54 5.46 9.19 -7.51
C VAL A 54 6.33 10.31 -8.10
N PRO A 55 7.06 10.04 -9.20
CA PRO A 55 7.81 11.08 -9.91
C PRO A 55 6.93 12.27 -10.32
N ARG A 56 7.54 13.44 -10.49
CA ARG A 56 6.80 14.69 -10.81
C ARG A 56 5.89 14.59 -12.03
N GLU A 57 6.28 13.82 -13.04
CA GLU A 57 5.47 13.59 -14.24
C GLU A 57 4.16 12.82 -13.97
N TYR A 58 4.04 12.16 -12.80
CA TYR A 58 2.82 11.46 -12.39
C TYR A 58 2.03 12.18 -11.30
N ALA A 59 2.49 13.34 -10.83
CA ALA A 59 1.81 14.12 -9.79
C ALA A 59 0.34 14.44 -10.14
N ALA A 60 0.08 14.87 -11.37
CA ALA A 60 -1.28 15.12 -11.85
C ALA A 60 -2.16 13.85 -11.87
N GLY A 61 -1.53 12.69 -12.09
CA GLY A 61 -2.20 11.39 -12.04
C GLY A 61 -2.64 11.03 -10.63
N LEU A 62 -1.74 11.13 -9.65
CA LEU A 62 -2.05 10.90 -8.25
C LEU A 62 -3.17 11.85 -7.78
N ARG A 63 -3.07 13.16 -8.09
CA ARG A 63 -4.12 14.14 -7.72
C ARG A 63 -5.49 13.75 -8.27
N ARG A 64 -5.56 13.28 -9.52
CA ARG A 64 -6.83 12.79 -10.11
C ARG A 64 -7.38 11.59 -9.35
N HIS A 65 -6.51 10.65 -8.93
CA HIS A 65 -6.94 9.48 -8.15
C HIS A 65 -7.47 9.90 -6.77
N LEU A 66 -6.76 10.78 -6.05
CA LEU A 66 -7.19 11.25 -4.73
C LEU A 66 -8.51 12.00 -4.79
N ASN A 67 -8.70 12.87 -5.79
CA ASN A 67 -9.99 13.55 -5.99
C ASN A 67 -11.12 12.56 -6.27
N ALA A 68 -10.88 11.55 -7.11
CA ALA A 68 -11.88 10.53 -7.40
C ALA A 68 -12.24 9.68 -6.16
N PHE A 69 -11.29 9.41 -5.26
CA PHE A 69 -11.59 8.75 -3.98
C PHE A 69 -12.43 9.65 -3.07
N ARG A 70 -12.09 10.96 -2.97
CA ARG A 70 -12.87 11.93 -2.17
C ARG A 70 -14.33 12.09 -2.65
N GLU A 71 -14.56 11.97 -3.95
CA GLU A 71 -15.92 11.97 -4.53
C GLU A 71 -16.72 10.73 -4.14
N LEU A 72 -16.05 9.59 -3.93
CA LEU A 72 -16.68 8.32 -3.59
C LEU A 72 -16.91 8.15 -2.09
N GLY A 73 -15.99 8.67 -1.25
CA GLY A 73 -16.05 8.54 0.20
C GLY A 73 -14.89 9.23 0.92
N PRO A 74 -14.88 9.23 2.26
CA PRO A 74 -13.83 9.88 3.03
C PRO A 74 -12.48 9.18 2.88
N LEU A 75 -11.41 9.99 2.83
CA LEU A 75 -10.02 9.55 3.03
C LEU A 75 -9.69 9.69 4.52
N VAL A 76 -9.32 8.60 5.16
CA VAL A 76 -9.11 8.53 6.62
C VAL A 76 -7.69 8.10 6.98
N SER A 77 -7.27 8.40 8.21
CA SER A 77 -6.01 7.93 8.76
C SER A 77 -6.01 6.42 9.00
N TRP A 78 -4.83 5.84 9.18
CA TRP A 78 -4.69 4.41 9.51
C TRP A 78 -5.40 4.07 10.82
N ASP A 79 -5.25 4.92 11.85
CA ASP A 79 -5.94 4.75 13.14
C ASP A 79 -7.46 4.72 12.99
N ALA A 80 -8.02 5.66 12.23
CA ALA A 80 -9.46 5.70 11.97
C ALA A 80 -9.93 4.45 11.20
N ALA A 81 -9.12 3.97 10.24
CA ALA A 81 -9.40 2.74 9.50
C ALA A 81 -9.39 1.51 10.43
N LEU A 82 -8.37 1.38 11.32
CA LEU A 82 -8.32 0.29 12.29
C LEU A 82 -9.48 0.35 13.29
N ALA A 83 -9.87 1.54 13.74
CA ALA A 83 -11.03 1.72 14.60
C ALA A 83 -12.33 1.25 13.94
N VAL A 84 -12.49 1.44 12.63
CA VAL A 84 -13.62 0.90 11.88
C VAL A 84 -13.60 -0.63 11.85
N LEU A 85 -12.45 -1.26 11.59
CA LEU A 85 -12.33 -2.73 11.56
C LEU A 85 -12.69 -3.36 12.91
N THR A 86 -12.32 -2.72 14.02
CA THR A 86 -12.51 -3.24 15.38
C THR A 86 -13.77 -2.74 16.08
N GLY A 87 -14.39 -1.69 15.56
CA GLY A 87 -15.43 -0.91 16.27
C GLY A 87 -16.86 -1.44 16.19
N GLY A 88 -17.12 -2.55 15.50
CA GLY A 88 -18.46 -3.18 15.44
C GLY A 88 -19.51 -2.44 14.59
N ARG A 89 -19.23 -1.23 14.08
CA ARG A 89 -20.16 -0.45 13.27
C ARG A 89 -20.03 -0.80 11.78
N ARG A 90 -21.14 -1.16 11.15
CA ARG A 90 -21.18 -1.38 9.69
C ARG A 90 -20.94 -0.04 8.95
N LEU A 91 -20.19 -0.12 7.84
CA LEU A 91 -20.01 1.00 6.93
C LEU A 91 -21.23 1.18 6.03
N ASP A 92 -21.67 2.43 5.87
CA ASP A 92 -22.81 2.78 5.00
C ASP A 92 -22.36 3.10 3.55
N GLY A 93 -21.05 3.25 3.33
CA GLY A 93 -20.44 3.54 2.03
C GLY A 93 -18.96 3.19 2.00
N PRO A 94 -18.28 3.48 0.89
CA PRO A 94 -16.84 3.25 0.77
C PRO A 94 -16.07 4.26 1.63
N MET A 95 -14.96 3.80 2.20
CA MET A 95 -13.97 4.59 2.94
C MET A 95 -12.58 4.22 2.46
N PHE A 96 -11.67 5.17 2.36
CA PHE A 96 -10.34 4.95 1.80
C PHE A 96 -9.26 5.31 2.83
N CYS A 97 -8.24 4.43 2.96
CA CYS A 97 -7.07 4.67 3.78
C CYS A 97 -5.82 4.56 2.89
N LEU A 98 -5.14 5.68 2.66
CA LEU A 98 -4.04 5.80 1.71
C LEU A 98 -2.72 5.37 2.33
N SER A 99 -1.90 4.61 1.56
CA SER A 99 -0.52 4.33 1.97
C SER A 99 0.48 4.39 0.81
N PHE A 100 1.77 4.47 1.18
CA PHE A 100 2.91 4.49 0.27
C PHE A 100 3.98 3.54 0.82
N ASP A 101 4.63 2.75 -0.04
CA ASP A 101 5.60 1.74 0.33
C ASP A 101 7.00 2.08 -0.20
N ASP A 102 8.06 1.61 0.48
CA ASP A 102 9.50 1.60 0.20
C ASP A 102 10.30 2.76 0.82
N GLY A 103 9.88 4.02 0.74
CA GLY A 103 10.64 5.16 1.28
C GLY A 103 11.21 6.09 0.21
N HIS A 104 10.53 6.27 -0.92
CA HIS A 104 11.00 7.07 -2.06
C HIS A 104 11.07 8.59 -1.75
N ALA A 105 12.14 9.26 -2.23
CA ALA A 105 12.33 10.72 -2.08
C ALA A 105 11.20 11.55 -2.71
N SER A 106 10.49 11.01 -3.72
CA SER A 106 9.34 11.67 -4.31
C SER A 106 8.19 11.94 -3.33
N TRP A 107 8.19 11.26 -2.18
CA TRP A 107 7.18 11.52 -1.15
C TRP A 107 7.38 12.89 -0.51
N ARG A 108 8.63 13.28 -0.22
CA ARG A 108 8.95 14.65 0.24
C ARG A 108 8.63 15.68 -0.84
N ASP A 109 9.03 15.42 -2.08
CA ASP A 109 9.04 16.42 -3.15
C ASP A 109 7.69 16.62 -3.84
N VAL A 110 6.84 15.59 -3.82
CA VAL A 110 5.58 15.54 -4.59
C VAL A 110 4.39 15.15 -3.73
N VAL A 111 4.52 14.05 -2.96
CA VAL A 111 3.36 13.46 -2.25
C VAL A 111 2.96 14.30 -1.05
N ALA A 112 3.88 14.59 -0.13
CA ALA A 112 3.57 15.32 1.11
C ALA A 112 2.99 16.73 0.85
N PRO A 113 3.54 17.57 -0.07
CA PRO A 113 2.90 18.82 -0.42
C PRO A 113 1.50 18.68 -0.99
N MET A 114 1.26 17.63 -1.78
CA MET A 114 -0.08 17.36 -2.34
C MET A 114 -1.08 16.92 -1.28
N LEU A 115 -0.66 16.06 -0.34
CA LEU A 115 -1.51 15.61 0.76
C LEU A 115 -1.87 16.77 1.69
N ALA A 116 -0.93 17.65 1.98
CA ALA A 116 -1.15 18.87 2.76
C ALA A 116 -2.18 19.80 2.09
N ASP A 117 -2.03 20.06 0.78
CA ASP A 117 -2.96 20.87 -0.01
C ASP A 117 -4.39 20.28 -0.03
N LEU A 118 -4.51 18.96 -0.01
CA LEU A 118 -5.80 18.27 -0.02
C LEU A 118 -6.37 17.96 1.38
N GLY A 119 -5.60 18.18 2.44
CA GLY A 119 -5.97 17.81 3.81
C GLY A 119 -6.14 16.28 3.98
N VAL A 120 -5.33 15.47 3.31
CA VAL A 120 -5.45 14.01 3.28
C VAL A 120 -4.37 13.36 4.14
N PRO A 121 -4.73 12.55 5.16
CA PRO A 121 -3.78 11.74 5.90
C PRO A 121 -3.30 10.56 5.05
N ALA A 122 -2.08 10.09 5.31
CA ALA A 122 -1.53 8.88 4.70
C ALA A 122 -0.62 8.12 5.66
N THR A 123 -0.34 6.86 5.33
CA THR A 123 0.64 6.02 6.01
C THR A 123 1.81 5.76 5.07
N PHE A 124 3.03 5.93 5.57
CA PHE A 124 4.27 5.70 4.84
C PHE A 124 5.00 4.50 5.43
N PHE A 125 5.03 3.39 4.71
CA PHE A 125 5.71 2.17 5.12
C PHE A 125 7.17 2.22 4.64
N ILE A 126 8.10 2.30 5.58
CA ILE A 126 9.52 2.57 5.34
C ILE A 126 10.34 1.29 5.37
N THR A 127 11.13 1.06 4.31
CA THR A 127 12.23 0.11 4.29
C THR A 127 13.47 0.79 4.87
N THR A 128 13.86 0.43 6.09
CA THR A 128 14.85 1.20 6.86
C THR A 128 16.23 1.20 6.23
N GLY A 129 16.68 0.10 5.64
CA GLY A 129 17.96 0.00 4.94
C GLY A 129 18.08 0.84 3.66
N LEU A 130 16.98 1.42 3.18
CA LEU A 130 16.99 2.35 2.04
C LEU A 130 17.10 3.81 2.46
N ILE A 131 16.92 4.15 3.73
CA ILE A 131 16.99 5.52 4.23
C ILE A 131 18.38 6.10 3.99
N GLY A 132 18.42 7.31 3.42
CA GLY A 132 19.66 8.01 3.07
C GLY A 132 20.32 7.51 1.78
N GLN A 133 19.81 6.46 1.14
CA GLN A 133 20.28 6.03 -0.16
C GLN A 133 19.82 7.00 -1.26
N PRO A 134 20.56 7.12 -2.38
CA PRO A 134 20.12 7.96 -3.50
C PRO A 134 18.70 7.58 -3.97
N GLY A 135 17.82 8.57 -4.05
CA GLY A 135 16.43 8.39 -4.47
C GLY A 135 15.43 8.03 -3.35
N ASN A 136 15.92 7.91 -2.10
CA ASN A 136 15.09 7.62 -0.94
C ASN A 136 15.07 8.79 0.06
N LEU A 137 14.16 8.71 1.03
CA LEU A 137 14.04 9.66 2.13
C LEU A 137 15.26 9.61 3.05
N SER A 138 15.51 10.73 3.73
CA SER A 138 16.38 10.79 4.91
C SER A 138 15.55 10.60 6.18
N TRP A 139 16.21 10.37 7.33
CA TRP A 139 15.56 10.35 8.64
C TRP A 139 14.88 11.70 8.97
N ALA A 140 15.44 12.82 8.51
CA ALA A 140 14.82 14.13 8.66
C ALA A 140 13.49 14.20 7.90
N ASP A 141 13.45 13.72 6.65
CA ASP A 141 12.21 13.67 5.87
C ASP A 141 11.13 12.80 6.55
N CYS A 142 11.52 11.69 7.17
CA CYS A 142 10.59 10.84 7.93
C CYS A 142 10.02 11.57 9.17
N ARG A 143 10.85 12.35 9.87
CA ARG A 143 10.39 13.20 10.99
C ARG A 143 9.43 14.28 10.51
N ASP A 144 9.70 14.90 9.37
CA ASP A 144 8.81 15.91 8.77
C ASP A 144 7.44 15.33 8.39
N LEU A 145 7.40 14.09 7.85
CA LEU A 145 6.14 13.40 7.58
C LEU A 145 5.34 13.13 8.86
N LEU A 146 5.99 12.72 9.96
CA LEU A 146 5.33 12.55 11.27
C LEU A 146 4.81 13.89 11.80
N ALA A 147 5.63 14.95 11.75
CA ALA A 147 5.26 16.28 12.20
C ALA A 147 4.08 16.88 11.39
N ALA A 148 3.93 16.46 10.12
CA ALA A 148 2.79 16.81 9.27
C ALA A 148 1.52 16.01 9.59
N GLY A 149 1.56 15.11 10.59
CA GLY A 149 0.39 14.32 11.02
C GLY A 149 0.16 13.05 10.21
N HIS A 150 1.15 12.61 9.43
CA HIS A 150 1.09 11.32 8.75
C HIS A 150 1.54 10.18 9.67
N THR A 151 1.17 8.96 9.34
CA THR A 151 1.62 7.74 10.05
C THR A 151 2.87 7.19 9.39
N ILE A 152 3.89 6.81 10.18
CA ILE A 152 5.01 6.00 9.71
C ILE A 152 4.76 4.54 10.14
N GLY A 153 4.89 3.63 9.20
CA GLY A 153 4.88 2.19 9.41
C GLY A 153 6.17 1.54 8.93
N SER A 154 6.35 0.28 9.26
CA SER A 154 7.54 -0.50 8.89
C SER A 154 7.31 -1.31 7.61
N HIS A 155 8.38 -1.42 6.78
CA HIS A 155 8.41 -2.23 5.57
C HIS A 155 9.65 -3.11 5.48
N THR A 156 10.07 -3.72 6.61
CA THR A 156 11.32 -4.48 6.79
C THR A 156 12.59 -3.63 6.73
N VAL A 157 13.74 -4.25 6.98
CA VAL A 157 15.05 -3.60 6.88
C VAL A 157 15.53 -3.55 5.43
N THR A 158 15.58 -4.70 4.74
CA THR A 158 16.21 -4.82 3.40
C THR A 158 15.24 -5.14 2.27
N HIS A 159 13.92 -5.13 2.54
CA HIS A 159 12.86 -5.43 1.57
C HIS A 159 12.94 -6.85 0.96
N PRO A 160 13.19 -7.91 1.75
CA PRO A 160 13.22 -9.26 1.22
C PRO A 160 11.80 -9.79 0.96
N ARG A 161 11.72 -10.82 0.11
CA ARG A 161 10.52 -11.67 0.12
C ARG A 161 10.58 -12.55 1.38
N LEU A 162 9.68 -12.32 2.34
CA LEU A 162 9.72 -13.01 3.63
C LEU A 162 9.65 -14.54 3.50
N ALA A 163 8.91 -15.05 2.51
CA ALA A 163 8.82 -16.47 2.24
C ALA A 163 10.18 -17.12 1.86
N ASP A 164 11.12 -16.34 1.36
CA ASP A 164 12.47 -16.81 0.97
C ASP A 164 13.46 -16.72 2.14
N CYS A 165 13.09 -16.12 3.26
CA CYS A 165 13.90 -16.00 4.47
C CYS A 165 13.75 -17.23 5.37
N ASP A 166 14.81 -17.58 6.11
CA ASP A 166 14.66 -18.43 7.29
C ASP A 166 13.95 -17.67 8.44
N ASP A 167 13.57 -18.39 9.49
CA ASP A 167 12.78 -17.82 10.58
C ASP A 167 13.54 -16.71 11.33
N GLU A 168 14.83 -16.87 11.54
CA GLU A 168 15.67 -15.88 12.23
C GLU A 168 15.80 -14.61 11.41
N THR A 169 16.04 -14.73 10.11
CA THR A 169 16.11 -13.60 9.18
C THR A 169 14.78 -12.89 9.09
N ALA A 170 13.66 -13.60 8.97
CA ALA A 170 12.33 -12.98 8.94
C ALA A 170 12.03 -12.18 10.21
N VAL A 171 12.37 -12.71 11.39
CA VAL A 171 12.24 -11.99 12.66
C VAL A 171 13.13 -10.75 12.70
N ARG A 172 14.40 -10.84 12.26
CA ARG A 172 15.31 -9.68 12.18
C ARG A 172 14.78 -8.59 11.26
N GLU A 173 14.27 -8.95 10.10
CA GLU A 173 13.69 -8.03 9.13
C GLU A 173 12.45 -7.30 9.69
N ILE A 174 11.55 -8.03 10.34
CA ILE A 174 10.29 -7.50 10.87
C ILE A 174 10.54 -6.69 12.16
N ALA A 175 11.23 -7.26 13.15
CA ALA A 175 11.44 -6.61 14.44
C ALA A 175 12.59 -5.60 14.40
N GLY A 176 13.60 -5.81 13.53
CA GLY A 176 14.73 -4.89 13.35
C GLY A 176 14.27 -3.54 12.82
N SER A 177 13.50 -3.55 11.73
CA SER A 177 12.98 -2.31 11.15
C SER A 177 12.10 -1.51 12.11
N LYS A 178 11.32 -2.18 12.98
CA LYS A 178 10.57 -1.51 14.03
C LYS A 178 11.48 -0.75 14.98
N ARG A 179 12.50 -1.44 15.52
CA ARG A 179 13.45 -0.83 16.47
C ARG A 179 14.18 0.35 15.85
N GLU A 180 14.72 0.18 14.63
CA GLU A 180 15.42 1.25 13.92
C GLU A 180 14.53 2.50 13.72
N LEU A 181 13.26 2.30 13.32
CA LEU A 181 12.31 3.41 13.18
C LEU A 181 12.00 4.07 14.52
N GLU A 182 11.76 3.29 15.58
CA GLU A 182 11.45 3.82 16.91
C GLU A 182 12.64 4.58 17.51
N ASP A 183 13.86 4.05 17.36
CA ASP A 183 15.10 4.66 17.85
C ASP A 183 15.37 6.00 17.13
N GLU A 184 15.20 6.05 15.82
CA GLU A 184 15.50 7.23 15.00
C GLU A 184 14.42 8.32 15.06
N LEU A 185 13.16 7.91 15.21
CA LEU A 185 12.02 8.83 15.16
C LEU A 185 11.52 9.25 16.55
N GLY A 186 11.88 8.52 17.60
CA GLY A 186 11.38 8.75 18.96
C GLY A 186 9.87 8.55 19.08
N ALA A 187 9.26 7.75 18.20
CA ALA A 187 7.83 7.53 18.11
C ALA A 187 7.51 6.02 17.99
N ALA A 188 6.40 5.58 18.58
CA ALA A 188 5.98 4.19 18.48
C ALA A 188 5.59 3.81 17.04
N ILE A 189 6.11 2.71 16.54
CA ILE A 189 5.81 2.15 15.22
C ILE A 189 4.97 0.89 15.40
N SER A 190 3.69 1.00 15.09
CA SER A 190 2.71 -0.05 15.41
C SER A 190 2.14 -0.77 14.18
N ASP A 191 2.49 -0.34 12.98
CA ASP A 191 1.89 -0.80 11.75
C ASP A 191 2.96 -1.34 10.79
N PHE A 192 2.70 -2.49 10.17
CA PHE A 192 3.64 -3.20 9.31
C PHE A 192 3.01 -3.51 7.95
N ALA A 193 3.76 -3.33 6.87
CA ALA A 193 3.41 -3.84 5.55
C ALA A 193 4.48 -4.83 5.07
N ALA A 194 4.05 -5.99 4.57
CA ALA A 194 4.97 -6.98 4.04
C ALA A 194 5.44 -6.62 2.64
N PRO A 195 6.76 -6.68 2.33
CA PRO A 195 7.27 -6.58 0.97
C PRO A 195 6.57 -7.55 0.02
N TYR A 196 6.24 -7.09 -1.20
CA TYR A 196 5.43 -7.82 -2.19
C TYR A 196 4.03 -8.17 -1.70
N GLY A 197 3.88 -8.70 -0.50
CA GLY A 197 2.67 -8.83 0.31
C GLY A 197 1.61 -9.82 -0.20
N ASN A 198 1.90 -10.68 -1.18
CA ASN A 198 0.97 -11.71 -1.62
C ASN A 198 1.05 -12.95 -0.72
N PRO A 199 0.00 -13.26 0.08
CA PRO A 199 0.05 -14.38 1.03
C PRO A 199 0.21 -15.77 0.39
N ALA A 200 0.00 -15.90 -0.91
CA ALA A 200 0.15 -17.18 -1.59
C ALA A 200 1.61 -17.53 -1.92
N VAL A 201 2.52 -16.52 -1.94
CA VAL A 201 3.89 -16.71 -2.45
C VAL A 201 4.95 -15.87 -1.75
N ASP A 202 4.59 -14.79 -1.04
CA ASP A 202 5.57 -13.81 -0.54
C ASP A 202 5.74 -13.85 0.98
N LEU A 203 4.78 -14.41 1.71
CA LEU A 203 4.75 -14.44 3.17
C LEU A 203 3.92 -15.63 3.69
N GLY A 204 4.06 -15.93 4.98
CA GLY A 204 3.32 -17.02 5.64
C GLY A 204 2.79 -16.65 7.02
N LYS A 205 2.12 -17.60 7.66
CA LYS A 205 1.58 -17.42 9.03
C LYS A 205 2.67 -17.08 10.05
N ARG A 206 3.90 -17.59 9.88
CA ARG A 206 5.03 -17.30 10.76
C ARG A 206 5.37 -15.81 10.77
N ASP A 207 5.28 -15.12 9.62
CA ASP A 207 5.62 -13.69 9.50
C ASP A 207 4.61 -12.82 10.23
N VAL A 208 3.33 -13.18 10.15
CA VAL A 208 2.26 -12.53 10.95
C VAL A 208 2.46 -12.79 12.45
N THR A 209 2.89 -14.00 12.83
CA THR A 209 3.20 -14.34 14.22
C THR A 209 4.41 -13.54 14.71
N ALA A 210 5.45 -13.41 13.90
CA ALA A 210 6.64 -12.60 14.20
C ALA A 210 6.28 -11.11 14.36
N ALA A 211 5.42 -10.57 13.48
CA ALA A 211 4.95 -9.20 13.58
C ALA A 211 4.14 -8.96 14.87
N ARG A 212 3.25 -9.87 15.24
CA ARG A 212 2.54 -9.81 16.54
C ARG A 212 3.50 -9.84 17.73
N ALA A 213 4.48 -10.74 17.69
CA ALA A 213 5.49 -10.86 18.75
C ALA A 213 6.37 -9.60 18.86
N ALA A 214 6.62 -8.91 17.75
CA ALA A 214 7.30 -7.61 17.70
C ALA A 214 6.41 -6.44 18.18
N GLY A 215 5.13 -6.67 18.48
CA GLY A 215 4.20 -5.66 18.98
C GLY A 215 3.52 -4.82 17.89
N TYR A 216 3.48 -5.28 16.63
CA TYR A 216 2.65 -4.64 15.63
C TYR A 216 1.16 -4.94 15.86
N ARG A 217 0.33 -3.92 15.72
CA ARG A 217 -1.15 -4.01 15.82
C ARG A 217 -1.81 -4.27 14.48
N SER A 218 -1.11 -4.01 13.36
CA SER A 218 -1.61 -4.29 12.01
C SER A 218 -0.53 -4.86 11.11
N PHE A 219 -0.97 -5.70 10.15
CA PHE A 219 -0.14 -6.34 9.14
C PHE A 219 -0.80 -6.23 7.77
N ALA A 220 -0.20 -5.47 6.87
CA ALA A 220 -0.75 -5.19 5.55
C ALA A 220 -0.19 -6.14 4.47
N THR A 221 -1.09 -6.61 3.62
CA THR A 221 -0.84 -7.51 2.49
C THR A 221 -1.19 -6.83 1.17
N THR A 222 -1.13 -7.55 0.05
CA THR A 222 -1.59 -7.07 -1.27
C THR A 222 -2.80 -7.85 -1.79
N LEU A 223 -3.62 -8.37 -0.89
CA LEU A 223 -4.95 -8.86 -1.21
C LEU A 223 -5.86 -7.69 -1.62
N ARG A 224 -6.88 -7.95 -2.45
CA ARG A 224 -7.63 -6.85 -3.07
C ARG A 224 -9.04 -6.61 -2.53
N PRO A 225 -9.77 -7.62 -2.00
CA PRO A 225 -11.14 -7.37 -1.55
C PRO A 225 -11.20 -6.21 -0.56
N ALA A 226 -12.30 -5.45 -0.59
CA ALA A 226 -12.60 -4.48 0.45
C ALA A 226 -12.65 -5.18 1.81
N MET A 227 -12.29 -4.47 2.86
CA MET A 227 -12.40 -4.94 4.22
C MET A 227 -13.67 -4.39 4.89
N HIS A 228 -14.13 -5.10 5.90
CA HIS A 228 -15.34 -4.78 6.63
C HIS A 228 -15.10 -4.82 8.14
N THR A 229 -16.00 -4.24 8.89
CA THR A 229 -16.01 -4.36 10.35
C THR A 229 -15.99 -5.83 10.77
N GLY A 230 -15.08 -6.17 11.67
CA GLY A 230 -14.84 -7.54 12.14
C GLY A 230 -13.67 -8.24 11.43
N ASP A 231 -13.18 -7.69 10.31
CA ASP A 231 -11.96 -8.21 9.68
C ASP A 231 -10.72 -7.92 10.53
N SER A 232 -9.76 -8.83 10.49
CA SER A 232 -8.56 -8.74 11.31
C SER A 232 -7.61 -7.64 10.86
N PRO A 233 -7.20 -6.70 11.73
CA PRO A 233 -6.14 -5.75 11.42
C PRO A 233 -4.78 -6.42 11.11
N MET A 234 -4.58 -7.65 11.57
CA MET A 234 -3.38 -8.43 11.25
C MET A 234 -3.45 -9.08 9.86
N TRP A 235 -4.36 -8.64 9.00
CA TRP A 235 -4.50 -9.16 7.64
C TRP A 235 -5.15 -8.11 6.73
N ILE A 236 -4.56 -6.89 6.70
CA ILE A 236 -5.09 -5.78 5.90
C ILE A 236 -4.95 -6.06 4.41
N HIS A 237 -6.03 -5.91 3.67
CA HIS A 237 -6.05 -6.03 2.21
C HIS A 237 -5.77 -4.68 1.57
N ARG A 238 -4.79 -4.60 0.67
CA ARG A 238 -4.43 -3.35 -0.01
C ARG A 238 -4.47 -3.49 -1.53
N GLN A 239 -4.87 -2.42 -2.20
CA GLN A 239 -5.00 -2.33 -3.65
C GLN A 239 -3.83 -1.53 -4.22
N GLY A 240 -2.83 -2.23 -4.78
CA GLY A 240 -1.68 -1.59 -5.43
C GLY A 240 -2.09 -0.84 -6.69
N LEU A 241 -1.75 0.45 -6.74
CA LEU A 241 -2.06 1.36 -7.82
C LEU A 241 -0.77 1.99 -8.38
N HIS A 242 -0.87 2.53 -9.59
CA HIS A 242 0.19 3.35 -10.17
C HIS A 242 -0.39 4.70 -10.61
N PRO A 243 0.26 5.84 -10.29
CA PRO A 243 -0.31 7.17 -10.57
C PRO A 243 -0.49 7.49 -12.06
N ALA A 244 0.17 6.75 -12.97
CA ALA A 244 -0.05 6.87 -14.41
C ALA A 244 -1.32 6.17 -14.93
N TRP A 245 -2.02 5.41 -14.08
CA TRP A 245 -3.21 4.69 -14.53
C TRP A 245 -4.39 5.62 -14.78
N PRO A 246 -5.23 5.34 -15.80
CA PRO A 246 -6.50 6.04 -15.97
C PRO A 246 -7.49 5.65 -14.87
N LEU A 247 -8.42 6.55 -14.52
CA LEU A 247 -9.42 6.33 -13.47
C LEU A 247 -10.21 5.02 -13.63
N LEU A 248 -10.50 4.61 -14.87
CA LEU A 248 -11.19 3.34 -15.10
C LEU A 248 -10.38 2.14 -14.60
N ALA A 249 -9.06 2.14 -14.80
CA ALA A 249 -8.17 1.08 -14.29
C ALA A 249 -8.08 1.11 -12.76
N VAL A 250 -8.03 2.30 -12.15
CA VAL A 250 -8.07 2.48 -10.70
C VAL A 250 -9.37 1.92 -10.12
N ARG A 251 -10.52 2.32 -10.67
CA ARG A 251 -11.83 1.79 -10.25
C ARG A 251 -11.91 0.28 -10.36
N THR A 252 -11.46 -0.28 -11.49
CA THR A 252 -11.42 -1.74 -11.69
C THR A 252 -10.52 -2.43 -10.65
N ARG A 253 -9.40 -1.81 -10.27
CA ARG A 253 -8.47 -2.38 -9.30
C ARG A 253 -8.97 -2.32 -7.87
N VAL A 254 -9.69 -1.26 -7.53
CA VAL A 254 -10.23 -1.04 -6.19
C VAL A 254 -11.52 -1.83 -5.96
N HIS A 255 -12.39 -1.96 -6.97
CA HIS A 255 -13.73 -2.56 -6.81
C HIS A 255 -13.86 -3.96 -7.46
N GLY A 256 -12.84 -4.49 -8.08
CA GLY A 256 -12.80 -5.82 -8.73
C GLY A 256 -12.02 -6.83 -7.98
#